data_9ee01f8a413c3c159a8be91b3bebf4f8
#
_entry.id   9ee01f8a413c3c159a8be91b3bebf4f8
#
_cell.length_a   1.000
_cell.length_b   1.000
_cell.length_c   1.000
_cell.angle_alpha   90.00
_cell.angle_beta   90.00
_cell.angle_gamma   90.00
#
_symmetry.space_group_name_H-M   'P 1'
#
loop_
_entity.id
_entity.type
_entity.pdbx_description
1 polymer ?
#
loop_
_entity_poly.entity_id
_entity_poly.type
_entity_poly.pdbx_seq_one_letter_code
_entity_poly.pdbx_strand_id
1 'polypeptide(L)'
;MSAPLTDSGQGMAPGRGWLRLPTQLRIAGQEVPLPPLSSLAVPMLAVVVLAMMLLPLPAPVLDFLFTFNIASSLLVLLVAVYTVKALDFAVFPTVLLVTTLMRLSLSVASTRAVLLHGHTGTDAAGKVIEAFANFLIGGNYAVGIIVFAILTVINFMVVTKGAGRIAEVSARFALDAMPGKQMAIDADLNAGQIDQAEARRRRQEAVSYTHL
;
A
#
# COMPACT_ATOMS: atom_id res chain seq x y z
N MET A 1 47.32 -48.93 -23.24
CA MET A 1 46.45 -49.48 -24.29
C MET A 1 45.08 -48.92 -24.09
N SER A 2 44.66 -48.13 -25.08
CA SER A 2 43.28 -47.72 -25.43
C SER A 2 42.55 -46.67 -24.60
N ALA A 3 42.66 -45.45 -25.02
CA ALA A 3 41.49 -44.58 -25.18
C ALA A 3 40.58 -45.20 -26.28
N PRO A 4 39.34 -44.78 -26.55
CA PRO A 4 38.94 -43.41 -26.84
C PRO A 4 37.45 -43.06 -26.61
N LEU A 5 37.17 -41.83 -26.98
CA LEU A 5 36.05 -41.27 -27.76
C LEU A 5 34.78 -40.88 -27.01
N THR A 6 34.59 -39.59 -26.98
CA THR A 6 33.69 -38.70 -27.76
C THR A 6 32.23 -38.96 -27.58
N ASP A 7 31.49 -37.97 -27.24
CA ASP A 7 30.71 -37.17 -28.20
C ASP A 7 29.90 -36.13 -27.47
N SER A 8 30.14 -34.90 -27.70
CA SER A 8 29.35 -33.90 -28.41
C SER A 8 27.83 -34.15 -28.41
N GLY A 9 27.15 -33.33 -27.67
CA GLY A 9 25.73 -33.11 -27.71
C GLY A 9 25.42 -31.65 -27.38
N GLN A 10 25.90 -30.73 -28.21
CA GLN A 10 25.46 -29.34 -28.23
C GLN A 10 23.99 -29.31 -28.70
N GLY A 11 23.06 -29.31 -27.75
CA GLY A 11 21.68 -28.88 -27.96
C GLY A 11 21.62 -27.37 -27.99
N MET A 12 21.74 -26.80 -29.16
CA MET A 12 21.58 -25.40 -29.48
C MET A 12 20.09 -25.05 -29.33
N ALA A 13 19.67 -24.49 -28.17
CA ALA A 13 18.37 -23.89 -28.03
C ALA A 13 18.42 -22.47 -28.61
N PRO A 14 17.43 -22.09 -29.46
CA PRO A 14 17.42 -20.81 -30.16
C PRO A 14 17.18 -19.65 -29.18
N GLY A 15 17.99 -18.63 -29.39
CA GLY A 15 18.05 -17.41 -28.59
C GLY A 15 16.71 -16.68 -28.41
N ARG A 16 16.43 -16.35 -27.19
CA ARG A 16 15.65 -15.18 -26.83
C ARG A 16 16.63 -14.13 -26.31
N GLY A 17 17.16 -13.38 -27.23
CA GLY A 17 17.88 -12.15 -26.96
C GLY A 17 16.92 -11.07 -26.53
N TRP A 18 16.54 -11.06 -25.27
CA TRP A 18 15.93 -9.89 -24.63
C TRP A 18 17.02 -9.24 -23.82
N LEU A 19 17.27 -7.97 -24.10
CA LEU A 19 18.17 -7.02 -23.50
C LEU A 19 18.58 -7.42 -22.06
N ARG A 20 19.73 -8.07 -21.91
CA ARG A 20 20.39 -8.18 -20.62
C ARG A 20 20.97 -6.81 -20.33
N LEU A 21 20.26 -6.04 -19.52
CA LEU A 21 20.83 -4.84 -18.92
C LEU A 21 22.10 -5.25 -18.14
N PRO A 22 23.18 -4.48 -18.24
CA PRO A 22 24.39 -4.79 -17.50
C PRO A 22 24.09 -4.80 -16.00
N THR A 23 24.36 -5.93 -15.36
CA THR A 23 24.14 -6.16 -13.93
C THR A 23 25.18 -5.48 -13.03
N GLN A 24 26.18 -4.81 -13.61
CA GLN A 24 27.27 -4.17 -12.88
C GLN A 24 27.66 -2.86 -13.55
N LEU A 25 27.73 -1.80 -12.78
CA LEU A 25 28.30 -0.51 -13.17
C LEU A 25 29.72 -0.40 -12.59
N ARG A 26 30.72 -0.16 -13.44
CA ARG A 26 32.09 0.19 -12.99
C ARG A 26 32.14 1.67 -12.72
N ILE A 27 32.20 2.05 -11.44
CA ILE A 27 32.43 3.42 -11.02
C ILE A 27 33.76 3.42 -10.26
N ALA A 28 34.74 4.18 -10.76
CA ALA A 28 36.06 4.37 -10.13
C ALA A 28 36.83 3.07 -9.78
N GLY A 29 36.70 2.01 -10.61
CA GLY A 29 37.44 0.76 -10.42
C GLY A 29 36.81 -0.23 -9.44
N GLN A 30 35.69 0.11 -8.80
CA GLN A 30 34.89 -0.82 -8.00
C GLN A 30 33.67 -1.30 -8.77
N GLU A 31 33.47 -2.62 -8.77
CA GLU A 31 32.27 -3.24 -9.32
C GLU A 31 31.16 -3.12 -8.27
N VAL A 32 30.25 -2.18 -8.48
CA VAL A 32 29.07 -2.01 -7.63
C VAL A 32 27.96 -2.88 -8.22
N PRO A 33 27.48 -3.92 -7.51
CA PRO A 33 26.36 -4.70 -7.97
C PRO A 33 25.13 -3.78 -8.02
N LEU A 34 24.48 -3.71 -9.18
CA LEU A 34 23.21 -2.99 -9.28
C LEU A 34 22.19 -3.67 -8.40
N PRO A 35 21.51 -2.93 -7.52
CA PRO A 35 20.46 -3.50 -6.69
C PRO A 35 19.36 -4.08 -7.61
N PRO A 36 18.74 -5.20 -7.22
CA PRO A 36 17.67 -5.79 -8.01
C PRO A 36 16.54 -4.75 -8.22
N LEU A 37 15.94 -4.75 -9.41
CA LEU A 37 14.89 -3.80 -9.78
C LEU A 37 13.76 -3.70 -8.73
N SER A 38 13.52 -4.78 -8.00
CA SER A 38 12.55 -4.80 -6.89
C SER A 38 12.94 -3.92 -5.70
N SER A 39 14.23 -3.73 -5.43
CA SER A 39 14.70 -2.85 -4.34
C SER A 39 14.69 -1.37 -4.72
N LEU A 40 14.65 -1.06 -6.03
CA LEU A 40 14.53 0.30 -6.54
C LEU A 40 13.09 0.82 -6.56
N ALA A 41 12.10 -0.05 -6.40
CA ALA A 41 10.69 0.33 -6.47
C ALA A 41 10.33 1.39 -5.40
N VAL A 42 10.78 1.21 -4.16
CA VAL A 42 10.48 2.14 -3.06
C VAL A 42 11.18 3.51 -3.24
N PRO A 43 12.50 3.59 -3.54
CA PRO A 43 13.13 4.87 -3.84
C PRO A 43 12.54 5.58 -5.06
N MET A 44 12.24 4.84 -6.13
CA MET A 44 11.60 5.42 -7.31
C MET A 44 10.22 5.98 -7.02
N LEU A 45 9.43 5.27 -6.22
CA LEU A 45 8.13 5.76 -5.76
C LEU A 45 8.29 7.05 -4.96
N ALA A 46 9.26 7.12 -4.03
CA ALA A 46 9.52 8.34 -3.27
C ALA A 46 9.91 9.52 -4.16
N VAL A 47 10.73 9.29 -5.18
CA VAL A 47 11.08 10.32 -6.17
C VAL A 47 9.86 10.79 -6.97
N VAL A 48 8.99 9.86 -7.41
CA VAL A 48 7.75 10.22 -8.12
C VAL A 48 6.83 11.05 -7.23
N VAL A 49 6.65 10.66 -5.97
CA VAL A 49 5.84 11.39 -4.98
C VAL A 49 6.39 12.81 -4.77
N LEU A 50 7.70 12.95 -4.59
CA LEU A 50 8.35 14.26 -4.46
C LEU A 50 8.22 15.09 -5.73
N ALA A 51 8.40 14.49 -6.89
CA ALA A 51 8.22 15.16 -8.18
C ALA A 51 6.79 15.69 -8.35
N MET A 52 5.78 14.90 -7.95
CA MET A 52 4.38 15.35 -7.96
C MET A 52 4.12 16.56 -7.06
N MET A 53 4.83 16.66 -5.93
CA MET A 53 4.70 17.81 -5.02
C MET A 53 5.40 19.07 -5.56
N LEU A 54 6.51 18.92 -6.29
CA LEU A 54 7.33 20.04 -6.74
C LEU A 54 6.97 20.54 -8.13
N LEU A 55 6.57 19.66 -9.04
CA LEU A 55 6.26 20.01 -10.43
C LEU A 55 4.80 20.47 -10.56
N PRO A 56 4.54 21.50 -11.37
CA PRO A 56 3.17 21.87 -11.74
C PRO A 56 2.59 20.79 -12.67
N LEU A 57 1.62 20.04 -12.18
CA LEU A 57 0.94 19.01 -12.97
C LEU A 57 -0.18 19.65 -13.81
N PRO A 58 -0.30 19.30 -15.08
CA PRO A 58 -1.43 19.75 -15.91
C PRO A 58 -2.74 19.07 -15.45
N ALA A 59 -3.88 19.77 -15.63
CA ALA A 59 -5.19 19.31 -15.18
C ALA A 59 -5.56 17.86 -15.62
N PRO A 60 -5.31 17.40 -16.87
CA PRO A 60 -5.62 16.02 -17.25
C PRO A 60 -4.83 14.96 -16.47
N VAL A 61 -3.60 15.26 -16.07
CA VAL A 61 -2.80 14.35 -15.25
C VAL A 61 -3.36 14.27 -13.83
N LEU A 62 -3.79 15.39 -13.28
CA LEU A 62 -4.48 15.43 -11.99
C LEU A 62 -5.77 14.60 -12.03
N ASP A 63 -6.58 14.73 -13.07
CA ASP A 63 -7.80 13.95 -13.25
C ASP A 63 -7.54 12.44 -13.27
N PHE A 64 -6.53 12.01 -14.03
CA PHE A 64 -6.13 10.60 -14.07
C PHE A 64 -5.69 10.10 -12.69
N LEU A 65 -4.84 10.87 -12.00
CA LEU A 65 -4.32 10.50 -10.69
C LEU A 65 -5.40 10.46 -9.60
N PHE A 66 -6.37 11.40 -9.63
CA PHE A 66 -7.52 11.37 -8.74
C PHE A 66 -8.39 10.14 -8.96
N THR A 67 -8.72 9.85 -10.22
CA THR A 67 -9.50 8.66 -10.58
C THR A 67 -8.77 7.38 -10.13
N PHE A 68 -7.47 7.30 -10.40
CA PHE A 68 -6.64 6.18 -9.96
C PHE A 68 -6.60 6.05 -8.43
N ASN A 69 -6.48 7.16 -7.69
CA ASN A 69 -6.47 7.16 -6.23
C ASN A 69 -7.81 6.69 -5.65
N ILE A 70 -8.94 7.13 -6.23
CA ILE A 70 -10.28 6.67 -5.82
C ILE A 70 -10.43 5.18 -6.09
N ALA A 71 -10.08 4.71 -7.29
CA ALA A 71 -10.14 3.29 -7.64
C ALA A 71 -9.25 2.44 -6.74
N SER A 72 -8.02 2.89 -6.45
CA SER A 72 -7.10 2.21 -5.54
C SER A 72 -7.64 2.14 -4.12
N SER A 73 -8.23 3.23 -3.62
CA SER A 73 -8.84 3.25 -2.28
C SER A 73 -10.01 2.27 -2.17
N LEU A 74 -10.85 2.19 -3.21
CA LEU A 74 -11.96 1.25 -3.26
C LEU A 74 -11.45 -0.20 -3.31
N LEU A 75 -10.40 -0.45 -4.10
CA LEU A 75 -9.79 -1.77 -4.22
C LEU A 75 -9.17 -2.20 -2.87
N VAL A 76 -8.44 -1.31 -2.20
CA VAL A 76 -7.88 -1.59 -0.86
C VAL A 76 -8.98 -1.88 0.16
N LEU A 77 -10.07 -1.10 0.13
CA LEU A 77 -11.23 -1.36 0.99
C LEU A 77 -11.84 -2.73 0.71
N LEU A 78 -12.04 -3.07 -0.57
CA LEU A 78 -12.59 -4.36 -0.97
C LEU A 78 -11.71 -5.51 -0.48
N VAL A 79 -10.39 -5.43 -0.72
CA VAL A 79 -9.44 -6.43 -0.25
C VAL A 79 -9.45 -6.54 1.28
N ALA A 80 -9.48 -5.42 1.99
CA ALA A 80 -9.53 -5.42 3.46
C ALA A 80 -10.79 -6.11 4.01
N VAL A 81 -11.94 -5.93 3.37
CA VAL A 81 -13.21 -6.57 3.77
C VAL A 81 -13.20 -8.08 3.50
N TYR A 82 -12.62 -8.50 2.37
CA TYR A 82 -12.61 -9.92 1.98
C TYR A 82 -11.43 -10.72 2.57
N THR A 83 -10.45 -10.06 3.18
CA THR A 83 -9.31 -10.75 3.79
C THR A 83 -9.72 -11.38 5.12
N VAL A 84 -9.72 -12.72 5.19
CA VAL A 84 -10.14 -13.48 6.38
C VAL A 84 -9.01 -13.58 7.41
N LYS A 85 -7.76 -13.62 6.97
CA LYS A 85 -6.59 -13.74 7.85
C LYS A 85 -5.68 -12.55 7.67
N ALA A 86 -5.36 -11.85 8.75
CA ALA A 86 -4.45 -10.69 8.74
C ALA A 86 -3.05 -11.03 8.18
N LEU A 87 -2.59 -12.27 8.35
CA LEU A 87 -1.29 -12.75 7.85
C LEU A 87 -1.24 -12.93 6.33
N ASP A 88 -2.38 -13.15 5.68
CA ASP A 88 -2.46 -13.33 4.22
C ASP A 88 -2.19 -12.01 3.49
N PHE A 89 -2.25 -10.89 4.18
CA PHE A 89 -2.03 -9.56 3.62
C PHE A 89 -0.83 -8.83 4.24
N ALA A 90 0.32 -9.52 4.28
CA ALA A 90 1.58 -8.95 4.81
C ALA A 90 2.04 -7.66 4.11
N VAL A 91 1.58 -7.40 2.88
CA VAL A 91 1.89 -6.19 2.10
C VAL A 91 1.01 -4.99 2.49
N PHE A 92 -0.03 -5.19 3.31
CA PHE A 92 -1.00 -4.16 3.66
C PHE A 92 -0.39 -2.85 4.22
N PRO A 93 0.55 -2.88 5.18
CA PRO A 93 1.17 -1.66 5.69
C PRO A 93 1.90 -0.86 4.60
N THR A 94 2.56 -1.56 3.67
CA THR A 94 3.26 -0.92 2.55
C THR A 94 2.27 -0.29 1.57
N VAL A 95 1.18 -0.99 1.24
CA VAL A 95 0.13 -0.46 0.37
C VAL A 95 -0.52 0.77 0.98
N LEU A 96 -0.82 0.75 2.29
CA LEU A 96 -1.36 1.92 3.00
C LEU A 96 -0.39 3.09 2.99
N LEU A 97 0.91 2.85 3.21
CA LEU A 97 1.93 3.89 3.15
C LEU A 97 1.98 4.54 1.76
N VAL A 98 2.02 3.72 0.71
CA VAL A 98 2.07 4.20 -0.68
C VAL A 98 0.83 5.00 -1.05
N THR A 99 -0.35 4.48 -0.74
CA THR A 99 -1.61 5.16 -1.06
C THR A 99 -1.79 6.46 -0.27
N THR A 100 -1.37 6.50 0.99
CA THR A 100 -1.42 7.73 1.80
C THR A 100 -0.43 8.78 1.32
N LEU A 101 0.80 8.41 0.97
CA LEU A 101 1.78 9.31 0.37
C LEU A 101 1.30 9.87 -0.97
N MET A 102 0.75 9.02 -1.83
CA MET A 102 0.18 9.44 -3.11
C MET A 102 -0.99 10.41 -2.91
N ARG A 103 -1.89 10.13 -1.95
CA ARG A 103 -2.99 11.02 -1.60
C ARG A 103 -2.51 12.38 -1.10
N LEU A 104 -1.51 12.41 -0.21
CA LEU A 104 -0.94 13.67 0.29
C LEU A 104 -0.31 14.49 -0.83
N SER A 105 0.48 13.85 -1.70
CA SER A 105 1.10 14.51 -2.85
C SER A 105 0.08 15.09 -3.80
N LEU A 106 -0.98 14.33 -4.08
CA LEU A 106 -2.07 14.77 -4.94
C LEU A 106 -2.84 15.95 -4.33
N SER A 107 -3.05 15.95 -3.00
CA SER A 107 -3.66 17.09 -2.29
C SER A 107 -2.81 18.36 -2.39
N VAL A 108 -1.49 18.25 -2.27
CA VAL A 108 -0.58 19.39 -2.43
C VAL A 108 -0.57 19.88 -3.88
N ALA A 109 -0.48 18.96 -4.85
CA ALA A 109 -0.47 19.30 -6.27
C ALA A 109 -1.77 20.00 -6.71
N SER A 110 -2.93 19.49 -6.28
CA SER A 110 -4.23 20.09 -6.60
C SER A 110 -4.42 21.45 -5.93
N THR A 111 -4.05 21.59 -4.65
CA THR A 111 -4.09 22.89 -3.97
C THR A 111 -3.24 23.92 -4.68
N ARG A 112 -2.03 23.54 -5.09
CA ARG A 112 -1.14 24.40 -5.87
C ARG A 112 -1.76 24.79 -7.22
N ALA A 113 -2.36 23.83 -7.93
CA ALA A 113 -3.03 24.10 -9.21
C ALA A 113 -4.17 25.11 -9.04
N VAL A 114 -5.00 24.95 -8.00
CA VAL A 114 -6.07 25.93 -7.68
C VAL A 114 -5.51 27.29 -7.34
N LEU A 115 -4.47 27.38 -6.52
CA LEU A 115 -3.90 28.67 -6.11
C LEU A 115 -3.22 29.42 -7.27
N LEU A 116 -2.56 28.70 -8.17
CA LEU A 116 -1.83 29.31 -9.28
C LEU A 116 -2.73 29.59 -10.49
N HIS A 117 -3.67 28.70 -10.80
CA HIS A 117 -4.45 28.72 -12.02
C HIS A 117 -5.97 28.87 -11.80
N GLY A 118 -6.43 28.99 -10.56
CA GLY A 118 -7.87 29.10 -10.25
C GLY A 118 -8.57 30.29 -10.89
N HIS A 119 -7.81 31.31 -11.28
CA HIS A 119 -8.33 32.46 -12.02
C HIS A 119 -8.66 32.16 -13.51
N THR A 120 -8.17 31.03 -14.05
CA THR A 120 -8.38 30.66 -15.46
C THR A 120 -9.69 29.91 -15.68
N GLY A 121 -10.26 29.30 -14.64
CA GLY A 121 -11.53 28.55 -14.73
C GLY A 121 -11.75 27.63 -13.54
N THR A 122 -12.96 27.09 -13.47
CA THR A 122 -13.37 26.14 -12.42
C THR A 122 -12.68 24.78 -12.53
N ASP A 123 -12.17 24.44 -13.71
CA ASP A 123 -11.49 23.19 -14.03
C ASP A 123 -9.95 23.25 -13.85
N ALA A 124 -9.43 24.32 -13.25
CA ALA A 124 -8.00 24.53 -13.06
C ALA A 124 -7.27 23.38 -12.32
N ALA A 125 -7.96 22.71 -11.42
CA ALA A 125 -7.45 21.53 -10.69
C ALA A 125 -7.92 20.21 -11.29
N GLY A 126 -8.62 20.23 -12.41
CA GLY A 126 -9.15 19.07 -13.10
C GLY A 126 -10.68 18.97 -13.03
N LYS A 127 -11.23 18.29 -14.01
CA LYS A 127 -12.69 18.10 -14.16
C LYS A 127 -13.28 17.16 -13.12
N VAL A 128 -12.50 16.22 -12.58
CA VAL A 128 -12.94 15.31 -11.51
C VAL A 128 -13.26 16.10 -10.25
N ILE A 129 -12.38 17.02 -9.86
CA ILE A 129 -12.60 17.88 -8.68
C ILE A 129 -13.77 18.82 -8.92
N GLU A 130 -13.87 19.41 -10.11
CA GLU A 130 -14.97 20.30 -10.48
C GLU A 130 -16.32 19.56 -10.43
N ALA A 131 -16.41 18.37 -11.04
CA ALA A 131 -17.64 17.56 -11.03
C ALA A 131 -18.07 17.20 -9.61
N PHE A 132 -17.10 16.80 -8.77
CA PHE A 132 -17.36 16.47 -7.37
C PHE A 132 -17.81 17.69 -6.55
N ALA A 133 -17.18 18.84 -6.77
CA ALA A 133 -17.56 20.10 -6.12
C ALA A 133 -18.96 20.54 -6.55
N ASN A 134 -19.30 20.46 -7.83
CA ASN A 134 -20.63 20.78 -8.34
C ASN A 134 -21.70 19.84 -7.79
N PHE A 135 -21.39 18.55 -7.64
CA PHE A 135 -22.32 17.59 -7.04
C PHE A 135 -22.59 17.90 -5.56
N LEU A 136 -21.53 18.24 -4.78
CA LEU A 136 -21.67 18.49 -3.34
C LEU A 136 -22.24 19.88 -3.00
N ILE A 137 -21.85 20.88 -3.76
CA ILE A 137 -22.04 22.30 -3.39
C ILE A 137 -23.05 22.98 -4.29
N GLY A 138 -23.26 22.49 -5.54
CA GLY A 138 -24.22 23.04 -6.49
C GLY A 138 -23.95 24.50 -6.86
N GLY A 139 -22.68 24.95 -6.80
CA GLY A 139 -22.28 26.32 -7.14
C GLY A 139 -22.63 27.38 -6.08
N ASN A 140 -23.21 27.01 -4.94
CA ASN A 140 -23.56 27.96 -3.88
C ASN A 140 -22.44 28.04 -2.83
N TYR A 141 -21.81 29.20 -2.74
CA TYR A 141 -20.70 29.44 -1.82
C TYR A 141 -21.05 29.24 -0.35
N ALA A 142 -22.25 29.66 0.09
CA ALA A 142 -22.71 29.48 1.47
C ALA A 142 -22.87 28.00 1.82
N VAL A 143 -23.41 27.19 0.91
CA VAL A 143 -23.51 25.73 1.06
C VAL A 143 -22.12 25.13 1.15
N GLY A 144 -21.18 25.62 0.32
CA GLY A 144 -19.79 25.15 0.32
C GLY A 144 -19.10 25.31 1.69
N ILE A 145 -19.25 26.46 2.34
CA ILE A 145 -18.67 26.70 3.68
C ILE A 145 -19.27 25.74 4.71
N ILE A 146 -20.58 25.56 4.69
CA ILE A 146 -21.26 24.67 5.65
C ILE A 146 -20.83 23.23 5.44
N VAL A 147 -20.82 22.75 4.21
CA VAL A 147 -20.37 21.38 3.87
C VAL A 147 -18.91 21.18 4.27
N PHE A 148 -18.04 22.16 3.98
CA PHE A 148 -16.64 22.11 4.39
C PHE A 148 -16.47 21.99 5.91
N ALA A 149 -17.19 22.80 6.68
CA ALA A 149 -17.15 22.76 8.14
C ALA A 149 -17.62 21.39 8.67
N ILE A 150 -18.73 20.88 8.16
CA ILE A 150 -19.27 19.56 8.55
C ILE A 150 -18.27 18.45 8.21
N LEU A 151 -17.75 18.40 7.00
CA LEU A 151 -16.77 17.38 6.59
C LEU A 151 -15.48 17.45 7.41
N THR A 152 -15.01 18.65 7.73
CA THR A 152 -13.82 18.84 8.57
C THR A 152 -14.04 18.29 9.97
N VAL A 153 -15.19 18.59 10.58
CA VAL A 153 -15.54 18.07 11.93
C VAL A 153 -15.68 16.54 11.89
N ILE A 154 -16.40 16.00 10.91
CA ILE A 154 -16.58 14.55 10.77
C ILE A 154 -15.22 13.87 10.58
N ASN A 155 -14.38 14.36 9.66
CA ASN A 155 -13.06 13.79 9.40
C ASN A 155 -12.19 13.83 10.66
N PHE A 156 -12.17 14.96 11.39
CA PHE A 156 -11.43 15.07 12.65
C PHE A 156 -11.95 14.10 13.71
N MET A 157 -13.25 13.98 13.89
CA MET A 157 -13.84 13.08 14.89
C MET A 157 -13.61 11.62 14.55
N VAL A 158 -13.83 11.22 13.29
CA VAL A 158 -13.69 9.83 12.84
C VAL A 158 -12.22 9.40 12.85
N VAL A 159 -11.33 10.22 12.31
CA VAL A 159 -9.90 9.84 12.20
C VAL A 159 -9.21 9.90 13.56
N THR A 160 -9.43 10.96 14.35
CA THR A 160 -8.66 11.17 15.59
C THR A 160 -9.22 10.37 16.77
N LYS A 161 -10.54 10.32 16.94
CA LYS A 161 -11.17 9.63 18.08
C LYS A 161 -11.66 8.22 17.73
N GLY A 162 -12.15 8.02 16.48
CA GLY A 162 -12.71 6.75 16.07
C GLY A 162 -11.63 5.68 15.87
N ALA A 163 -10.58 5.97 15.13
CA ALA A 163 -9.51 5.03 14.86
C ALA A 163 -8.77 4.59 16.13
N GLY A 164 -8.49 5.54 17.05
CA GLY A 164 -7.86 5.22 18.33
C GLY A 164 -8.71 4.27 19.18
N ARG A 165 -10.02 4.50 19.22
CA ARG A 165 -10.93 3.65 19.99
C ARG A 165 -11.10 2.25 19.41
N ILE A 166 -11.16 2.14 18.07
CA ILE A 166 -11.21 0.85 17.37
C ILE A 166 -9.94 0.06 17.67
N ALA A 167 -8.76 0.69 17.57
CA ALA A 167 -7.48 0.05 17.87
C ALA A 167 -7.42 -0.43 19.33
N GLU A 168 -7.83 0.38 20.31
CA GLU A 168 -7.86 0.02 21.72
C GLU A 168 -8.80 -1.16 21.99
N VAL A 169 -10.01 -1.12 21.45
CA VAL A 169 -11.00 -2.19 21.62
C VAL A 169 -10.52 -3.48 20.92
N SER A 170 -9.96 -3.39 19.72
CA SER A 170 -9.38 -4.55 19.01
C SER A 170 -8.24 -5.20 19.80
N ALA A 171 -7.33 -4.38 20.34
CA ALA A 171 -6.22 -4.87 21.15
C ALA A 171 -6.74 -5.58 22.42
N ARG A 172 -7.75 -5.01 23.07
CA ARG A 172 -8.37 -5.60 24.25
C ARG A 172 -9.01 -6.94 23.95
N PHE A 173 -9.80 -7.04 22.87
CA PHE A 173 -10.41 -8.31 22.48
C PHE A 173 -9.36 -9.37 22.10
N ALA A 174 -8.27 -8.98 21.44
CA ALA A 174 -7.17 -9.89 21.14
C ALA A 174 -6.50 -10.43 22.40
N LEU A 175 -6.29 -9.58 23.42
CA LEU A 175 -5.71 -9.98 24.71
C LEU A 175 -6.67 -10.85 25.53
N ASP A 176 -7.96 -10.50 25.55
CA ASP A 176 -8.97 -11.26 26.30
C ASP A 176 -9.21 -12.67 25.70
N ALA A 177 -9.01 -12.83 24.40
CA ALA A 177 -9.12 -14.14 23.73
C ALA A 177 -7.92 -15.07 23.96
N MET A 178 -6.76 -14.55 24.38
CA MET A 178 -5.54 -15.33 24.54
C MET A 178 -5.62 -16.42 25.62
N PRO A 179 -6.09 -16.13 26.85
CA PRO A 179 -6.24 -17.17 27.88
C PRO A 179 -7.14 -18.31 27.43
N GLY A 180 -8.25 -18.00 26.73
CA GLY A 180 -9.16 -19.02 26.22
C GLY A 180 -8.52 -19.95 25.20
N LYS A 181 -7.71 -19.42 24.28
CA LYS A 181 -6.95 -20.21 23.32
C LYS A 181 -5.89 -21.09 24.00
N GLN A 182 -5.19 -20.58 24.99
CA GLN A 182 -4.21 -21.36 25.76
C GLN A 182 -4.86 -22.50 26.54
N MET A 183 -5.98 -22.23 27.19
CA MET A 183 -6.74 -23.27 27.91
C MET A 183 -7.27 -24.36 26.97
N ALA A 184 -7.71 -24.00 25.76
CA ALA A 184 -8.15 -24.99 24.77
C ALA A 184 -6.98 -25.87 24.31
N ILE A 185 -5.79 -25.28 24.03
CA ILE A 185 -4.59 -26.03 23.65
C ILE A 185 -4.15 -27.00 24.80
N ASP A 186 -4.23 -26.55 26.05
CA ASP A 186 -3.89 -27.36 27.22
C ASP A 186 -4.90 -28.49 27.43
N ALA A 187 -6.18 -28.23 27.15
CA ALA A 187 -7.21 -29.27 27.19
C ALA A 187 -7.00 -30.34 26.11
N ASP A 188 -6.68 -29.94 24.88
CA ASP A 188 -6.39 -30.86 23.78
C ASP A 188 -5.14 -31.72 24.07
N LEU A 189 -4.10 -31.12 24.67
CA LEU A 189 -2.88 -31.82 25.07
C LEU A 189 -3.17 -32.84 26.18
N ASN A 190 -3.94 -32.47 27.21
CA ASN A 190 -4.30 -33.32 28.31
C ASN A 190 -5.24 -34.46 27.88
N ALA A 191 -6.09 -34.22 26.89
CA ALA A 191 -6.94 -35.24 26.28
C ALA A 191 -6.19 -36.18 25.31
N GLY A 192 -4.90 -35.94 25.08
CA GLY A 192 -4.09 -36.75 24.16
C GLY A 192 -4.44 -36.54 22.66
N GLN A 193 -5.20 -35.49 22.32
CA GLN A 193 -5.59 -35.20 20.94
C GLN A 193 -4.45 -34.56 20.13
N ILE A 194 -3.51 -33.92 20.80
CA ILE A 194 -2.32 -33.31 20.20
C ILE A 194 -1.07 -33.73 21.03
N ASP A 195 0.08 -33.76 20.37
CA ASP A 195 1.36 -33.98 21.02
C ASP A 195 1.98 -32.69 21.56
N GLN A 196 3.07 -32.80 22.32
CA GLN A 196 3.75 -31.62 22.88
C GLN A 196 4.36 -30.72 21.82
N ALA A 197 4.77 -31.25 20.67
CA ALA A 197 5.35 -30.45 19.58
C ALA A 197 4.27 -29.60 18.92
N GLU A 198 3.12 -30.18 18.63
CA GLU A 198 1.95 -29.50 18.09
C GLU A 198 1.39 -28.45 19.06
N ALA A 199 1.32 -28.78 20.37
CA ALA A 199 0.89 -27.82 21.39
C ALA A 199 1.81 -26.58 21.44
N ARG A 200 3.14 -26.78 21.35
CA ARG A 200 4.12 -25.68 21.28
C ARG A 200 3.91 -24.83 20.01
N ARG A 201 3.70 -25.45 18.86
CA ARG A 201 3.43 -24.76 17.60
C ARG A 201 2.17 -23.90 17.70
N ARG A 202 1.07 -24.45 18.18
CA ARG A 202 -0.21 -23.72 18.34
C ARG A 202 -0.11 -22.58 19.36
N ARG A 203 0.68 -22.74 20.44
CA ARG A 203 0.94 -21.63 21.37
C ARG A 203 1.76 -20.53 20.72
N GLN A 204 2.78 -20.83 19.92
CA GLN A 204 3.55 -19.84 19.18
C GLN A 204 2.69 -19.11 18.14
N GLU A 205 1.85 -19.82 17.41
CA GLU A 205 0.88 -19.22 16.50
C GLU A 205 -0.07 -18.27 17.26
N ALA A 206 -0.65 -18.70 18.39
CA ALA A 206 -1.54 -17.87 19.19
C ALA A 206 -0.87 -16.57 19.68
N VAL A 207 0.42 -16.62 20.05
CA VAL A 207 1.21 -15.45 20.47
C VAL A 207 1.56 -14.56 19.28
N SER A 208 1.91 -15.12 18.12
CA SER A 208 2.28 -14.31 16.95
C SER A 208 1.13 -13.49 16.40
N TYR A 209 -0.13 -13.90 16.61
CA TYR A 209 -1.32 -13.09 16.28
C TYR A 209 -1.51 -11.85 17.17
N THR A 210 -0.80 -11.74 18.28
CA THR A 210 -0.90 -10.61 19.21
C THR A 210 0.21 -9.58 19.02
N HIS A 211 1.24 -9.89 18.24
CA HIS A 211 2.36 -8.99 17.95
C HIS A 211 2.23 -8.24 16.62
N LEU A 212 1.10 -8.37 15.93
CA LEU A 212 0.72 -7.61 14.73
C LEU A 212 -0.34 -6.55 15.07
#